data_633fb96ff0266bc5883abb05812f0f83
#
_entry.id   633fb96ff0266bc5883abb05812f0f83
#
_cell.length_a   1.000
_cell.length_b   1.000
_cell.length_c   1.000
_cell.angle_alpha   90.00
_cell.angle_beta   90.00
_cell.angle_gamma   90.00
#
_symmetry.space_group_name_H-M   'P 1'
#
loop_
_entity.id
_entity.type
_entity.pdbx_description
1 polymer ?
#
loop_
_entity_poly.entity_id
_entity_poly.type
_entity_poly.pdbx_seq_one_letter_code
_entity_poly.pdbx_strand_id
1 'polypeptide(L)'
;MLNWAQITQSHALSFFHLSSPDFLLGFESEPAKRNVMGLIAANPDLARRGIRLRSFGQQVIRILGGRSVHPAWTVPGGVREPLSEESRSQIRDMLPEAFETTALALDLIKQVHQQYPQEGAVYGNFPSLFLGLVTPDGGLEHYDGNLRVVDSDGNVLQPGLSPERYREIIGEAVEPWSYLKFPYYKPLAMKDEHGESPRPGFYRAVVS
;
A
#
# COMPACT_ATOMS: atom_id res chain seq x y z
N MET A 1 -14.68 5.57 3.63
CA MET A 1 -14.72 6.07 2.24
C MET A 1 -13.50 6.92 1.89
N LEU A 2 -13.18 8.00 2.61
CA LEU A 2 -11.99 8.84 2.30
C LEU A 2 -10.69 8.03 2.25
N ASN A 3 -10.44 7.15 3.22
CA ASN A 3 -9.26 6.31 3.26
C ASN A 3 -9.16 5.39 2.03
N TRP A 4 -10.25 4.73 1.66
CA TRP A 4 -10.28 3.88 0.46
C TRP A 4 -10.05 4.66 -0.83
N ALA A 5 -10.63 5.85 -0.94
CA ALA A 5 -10.40 6.73 -2.10
C ALA A 5 -8.93 7.19 -2.16
N GLN A 6 -8.31 7.49 -1.02
CA GLN A 6 -6.88 7.82 -0.92
C GLN A 6 -5.99 6.64 -1.31
N ILE A 7 -6.29 5.44 -0.82
CA ILE A 7 -5.56 4.22 -1.19
C ILE A 7 -5.67 3.98 -2.70
N THR A 8 -6.88 4.04 -3.26
CA THR A 8 -7.10 3.84 -4.70
C THR A 8 -6.29 4.82 -5.55
N GLN A 9 -6.35 6.13 -5.26
CA GLN A 9 -5.62 7.11 -6.06
C GLN A 9 -4.10 6.98 -5.90
N SER A 10 -3.63 6.63 -4.71
CA SER A 10 -2.21 6.43 -4.41
C SER A 10 -1.66 5.18 -5.11
N HIS A 11 -2.36 4.07 -5.05
CA HIS A 11 -1.96 2.83 -5.72
C HIS A 11 -2.05 2.96 -7.24
N ALA A 12 -3.06 3.65 -7.77
CA ALA A 12 -3.14 3.96 -9.20
C ALA A 12 -1.95 4.81 -9.66
N LEU A 13 -1.52 5.80 -8.86
CA LEU A 13 -0.31 6.58 -9.14
C LEU A 13 0.93 5.68 -9.13
N SER A 14 1.12 4.91 -8.09
CA SER A 14 2.28 4.02 -7.94
C SER A 14 2.36 3.03 -9.10
N PHE A 15 1.29 2.30 -9.37
CA PHE A 15 1.27 1.28 -10.41
C PHE A 15 1.43 1.87 -11.82
N PHE A 16 0.53 2.80 -12.22
CA PHE A 16 0.46 3.27 -13.61
C PHE A 16 1.47 4.35 -13.98
N HIS A 17 2.04 5.08 -13.03
CA HIS A 17 2.91 6.21 -13.35
C HIS A 17 4.34 6.03 -12.85
N LEU A 18 4.53 5.33 -11.72
CA LEU A 18 5.86 5.19 -11.13
C LEU A 18 6.52 3.87 -11.52
N SER A 19 5.81 2.75 -11.41
CA SER A 19 6.37 1.41 -11.63
C SER A 19 6.14 0.86 -13.03
N SER A 20 5.04 1.22 -13.68
CA SER A 20 4.63 0.64 -14.95
C SER A 20 5.60 0.82 -16.11
N PRO A 21 6.35 1.93 -16.26
CA PRO A 21 7.31 2.04 -17.35
C PRO A 21 8.35 0.91 -17.37
N ASP A 22 8.86 0.50 -16.21
CA ASP A 22 9.84 -0.58 -16.12
C ASP A 22 9.22 -1.94 -16.45
N PHE A 23 8.03 -2.22 -15.94
CA PHE A 23 7.36 -3.51 -16.15
C PHE A 23 6.76 -3.67 -17.55
N LEU A 24 6.11 -2.62 -18.06
CA LEU A 24 5.31 -2.70 -19.28
C LEU A 24 6.13 -2.43 -20.55
N LEU A 25 7.21 -1.65 -20.45
CA LEU A 25 8.14 -1.46 -21.55
C LEU A 25 9.28 -2.49 -21.55
N GLY A 26 9.43 -3.22 -20.44
CA GLY A 26 10.46 -4.23 -20.24
C GLY A 26 11.79 -3.67 -19.75
N PHE A 27 12.48 -4.47 -18.95
CA PHE A 27 13.77 -4.06 -18.35
C PHE A 27 14.87 -3.83 -19.38
N GLU A 28 14.78 -4.49 -20.54
CA GLU A 28 15.73 -4.36 -21.67
C GLU A 28 15.40 -3.19 -22.61
N SER A 29 14.32 -2.46 -22.36
CA SER A 29 13.94 -1.32 -23.19
C SER A 29 14.95 -0.17 -23.05
N GLU A 30 15.06 0.64 -24.10
CA GLU A 30 15.92 1.82 -24.12
C GLU A 30 15.65 2.74 -22.93
N PRO A 31 16.64 3.03 -22.07
CA PRO A 31 16.41 3.82 -20.83
C PRO A 31 15.79 5.19 -21.08
N ALA A 32 16.12 5.84 -22.21
CA ALA A 32 15.56 7.15 -22.57
C ALA A 32 14.05 7.09 -22.84
N LYS A 33 13.53 5.93 -23.23
CA LYS A 33 12.09 5.70 -23.49
C LYS A 33 11.37 5.03 -22.34
N ARG A 34 12.09 4.47 -21.39
CA ARG A 34 11.53 3.77 -20.22
C ARG A 34 11.07 4.76 -19.16
N ASN A 35 10.01 5.48 -19.49
CA ASN A 35 9.38 6.50 -18.65
C ASN A 35 7.89 6.60 -19.00
N VAL A 36 7.15 7.43 -18.28
CA VAL A 36 5.71 7.62 -18.47
C VAL A 36 5.35 8.11 -19.88
N MET A 37 6.20 8.91 -20.53
CA MET A 37 5.96 9.41 -21.89
C MET A 37 6.10 8.28 -22.90
N GLY A 38 7.10 7.41 -22.73
CA GLY A 38 7.26 6.21 -23.54
C GLY A 38 6.09 5.23 -23.38
N LEU A 39 5.57 5.09 -22.16
CA LEU A 39 4.37 4.29 -21.89
C LEU A 39 3.15 4.87 -22.60
N ILE A 40 2.93 6.19 -22.52
CA ILE A 40 1.83 6.87 -23.21
C ILE A 40 1.93 6.65 -24.72
N ALA A 41 3.13 6.73 -25.29
CA ALA A 41 3.34 6.49 -26.73
C ALA A 41 3.08 5.04 -27.12
N ALA A 42 3.50 4.07 -26.31
CA ALA A 42 3.34 2.65 -26.60
C ALA A 42 1.91 2.13 -26.30
N ASN A 43 1.26 2.63 -25.24
CA ASN A 43 -0.03 2.16 -24.75
C ASN A 43 -0.92 3.34 -24.28
N PRO A 44 -1.41 4.18 -25.20
CA PRO A 44 -2.16 5.39 -24.85
C PRO A 44 -3.47 5.07 -24.10
N ASP A 45 -4.12 3.96 -24.39
CA ASP A 45 -5.38 3.58 -23.74
C ASP A 45 -5.13 3.12 -22.30
N LEU A 46 -4.10 2.33 -22.06
CA LEU A 46 -3.72 1.93 -20.71
C LEU A 46 -3.32 3.12 -19.85
N ALA A 47 -2.51 4.02 -20.40
CA ALA A 47 -2.12 5.25 -19.72
C ALA A 47 -3.35 6.10 -19.34
N ARG A 48 -4.30 6.23 -20.26
CA ARG A 48 -5.56 6.96 -20.03
C ARG A 48 -6.41 6.30 -18.94
N ARG A 49 -6.52 4.96 -18.94
CA ARG A 49 -7.21 4.20 -17.88
C ARG A 49 -6.57 4.43 -16.50
N GLY A 50 -5.25 4.40 -16.43
CA GLY A 50 -4.52 4.67 -15.18
C GLY A 50 -4.78 6.09 -14.64
N ILE A 51 -4.78 7.10 -15.52
CA ILE A 51 -5.12 8.48 -15.16
C ILE A 51 -6.57 8.57 -14.63
N ARG A 52 -7.52 7.88 -15.28
CA ARG A 52 -8.92 7.88 -14.83
C ARG A 52 -9.12 7.18 -13.50
N LEU A 53 -8.46 6.06 -13.26
CA LEU A 53 -8.52 5.36 -11.97
C LEU A 53 -7.99 6.24 -10.83
N ARG A 54 -6.87 6.93 -11.06
CA ARG A 54 -6.37 7.93 -10.11
C ARG A 54 -7.36 9.08 -9.91
N SER A 55 -7.93 9.59 -11.01
CA SER A 55 -8.94 10.66 -10.99
C SER A 55 -10.20 10.24 -10.23
N PHE A 56 -10.62 8.98 -10.35
CA PHE A 56 -11.75 8.43 -9.58
C PHE A 56 -11.55 8.63 -8.07
N GLY A 57 -10.42 8.19 -7.52
CA GLY A 57 -10.14 8.39 -6.09
C GLY A 57 -10.12 9.86 -5.68
N GLN A 58 -9.53 10.73 -6.51
CA GLN A 58 -9.51 12.18 -6.28
C GLN A 58 -10.93 12.80 -6.34
N GLN A 59 -11.78 12.34 -7.23
CA GLN A 59 -13.16 12.78 -7.32
C GLN A 59 -13.99 12.37 -6.12
N VAL A 60 -13.84 11.11 -5.65
CA VAL A 60 -14.50 10.66 -4.43
C VAL A 60 -14.09 11.52 -3.23
N ILE A 61 -12.80 11.82 -3.07
CA ILE A 61 -12.32 12.71 -2.00
C ILE A 61 -12.97 14.10 -2.10
N ARG A 62 -13.07 14.64 -3.31
CA ARG A 62 -13.68 15.96 -3.55
C ARG A 62 -15.17 15.96 -3.27
N ILE A 63 -15.91 14.92 -3.68
CA ILE A 63 -17.35 14.79 -3.45
C ILE A 63 -17.63 14.74 -1.95
N LEU A 64 -16.82 14.00 -1.18
CA LEU A 64 -16.99 13.87 0.25
C LEU A 64 -16.53 15.10 1.03
N GLY A 65 -15.40 15.67 0.67
CA GLY A 65 -14.70 16.70 1.47
C GLY A 65 -14.66 18.09 0.86
N GLY A 66 -15.34 18.31 -0.27
CA GLY A 66 -15.41 19.59 -0.97
C GLY A 66 -14.12 19.96 -1.73
N ARG A 67 -13.00 19.31 -1.45
CA ARG A 67 -11.69 19.54 -2.09
C ARG A 67 -10.84 18.28 -2.09
N SER A 68 -9.91 18.17 -3.05
CA SER A 68 -9.08 16.99 -3.23
C SER A 68 -7.90 16.92 -2.26
N VAL A 69 -7.46 18.06 -1.73
CA VAL A 69 -6.35 18.16 -0.77
C VAL A 69 -6.89 18.75 0.53
N HIS A 70 -6.54 18.12 1.65
CA HIS A 70 -7.06 18.46 2.98
C HIS A 70 -8.61 18.54 3.03
N PRO A 71 -9.30 17.43 2.70
CA PRO A 71 -10.76 17.40 2.74
C PRO A 71 -11.28 17.68 4.16
N ALA A 72 -12.35 18.44 4.26
CA ALA A 72 -12.90 18.90 5.55
C ALA A 72 -14.20 18.17 5.93
N TRP A 73 -14.30 16.88 5.65
CA TRP A 73 -15.50 16.09 5.89
C TRP A 73 -15.54 15.45 7.28
N THR A 74 -14.41 14.89 7.72
CA THR A 74 -14.30 14.28 9.05
C THR A 74 -14.16 15.33 10.13
N VAL A 75 -14.93 15.20 11.22
CA VAL A 75 -14.91 16.08 12.39
C VAL A 75 -14.91 15.22 13.66
N PRO A 76 -14.52 15.75 14.81
CA PRO A 76 -14.66 15.03 16.07
C PRO A 76 -16.09 14.54 16.28
N GLY A 77 -16.24 13.22 16.50
CA GLY A 77 -17.53 12.57 16.67
C GLY A 77 -18.23 12.12 15.38
N GLY A 78 -17.64 12.33 14.19
CA GLY A 78 -18.22 11.80 12.95
C GLY A 78 -17.87 12.56 11.67
N VAL A 79 -18.89 12.93 10.92
CA VAL A 79 -18.74 13.67 9.66
C VAL A 79 -19.56 14.98 9.72
N ARG A 80 -19.09 15.98 9.00
CA ARG A 80 -19.70 17.31 8.94
C ARG A 80 -21.14 17.27 8.43
N GLU A 81 -21.39 16.43 7.45
CA GLU A 81 -22.69 16.27 6.79
C GLU A 81 -22.80 14.85 6.22
N PRO A 82 -24.03 14.30 6.19
CA PRO A 82 -24.24 12.98 5.59
C PRO A 82 -23.98 13.01 4.08
N LEU A 83 -23.64 11.85 3.52
CA LEU A 83 -23.52 11.70 2.07
C LEU A 83 -24.91 11.84 1.43
N SER A 84 -25.08 12.79 0.51
CA SER A 84 -26.30 12.94 -0.25
C SER A 84 -26.53 11.78 -1.21
N GLU A 85 -27.80 11.49 -1.55
CA GLU A 85 -28.12 10.45 -2.54
C GLU A 85 -27.58 10.77 -3.92
N GLU A 86 -27.51 12.04 -4.30
CA GLU A 86 -26.87 12.49 -5.54
C GLU A 86 -25.39 12.13 -5.56
N SER A 87 -24.64 12.52 -4.52
CA SER A 87 -23.21 12.22 -4.37
C SER A 87 -22.96 10.70 -4.33
N ARG A 88 -23.84 9.96 -3.66
CA ARG A 88 -23.78 8.50 -3.61
C ARG A 88 -23.97 7.87 -4.98
N SER A 89 -24.96 8.35 -5.75
CA SER A 89 -25.18 7.89 -7.13
C SER A 89 -24.00 8.21 -8.02
N GLN A 90 -23.47 9.44 -7.94
CA GLN A 90 -22.30 9.85 -8.72
C GLN A 90 -21.08 8.97 -8.44
N ILE A 91 -20.80 8.65 -7.18
CA ILE A 91 -19.70 7.74 -6.82
C ILE A 91 -19.96 6.34 -7.39
N ARG A 92 -21.17 5.82 -7.24
CA ARG A 92 -21.55 4.49 -7.72
C ARG A 92 -21.42 4.36 -9.24
N ASP A 93 -21.79 5.40 -9.98
CA ASP A 93 -21.76 5.40 -11.44
C ASP A 93 -20.33 5.38 -12.00
N MET A 94 -19.34 5.80 -11.21
CA MET A 94 -17.91 5.72 -11.56
C MET A 94 -17.25 4.35 -11.23
N LEU A 95 -17.89 3.52 -10.39
CA LEU A 95 -17.29 2.26 -9.91
C LEU A 95 -17.00 1.24 -11.04
N PRO A 96 -17.87 1.02 -12.02
CA PRO A 96 -17.64 0.01 -13.06
C PRO A 96 -16.31 0.19 -13.78
N GLU A 97 -15.99 1.40 -14.25
CA GLU A 97 -14.72 1.69 -14.91
C GLU A 97 -13.52 1.50 -13.97
N ALA A 98 -13.67 1.86 -12.70
CA ALA A 98 -12.62 1.68 -11.70
C ALA A 98 -12.32 0.18 -11.47
N PHE A 99 -13.35 -0.65 -11.35
CA PHE A 99 -13.19 -2.11 -11.21
C PHE A 99 -12.57 -2.74 -12.46
N GLU A 100 -13.04 -2.40 -13.66
CA GLU A 100 -12.46 -2.91 -14.91
C GLU A 100 -10.97 -2.55 -15.03
N THR A 101 -10.59 -1.32 -14.71
CA THR A 101 -9.21 -0.87 -14.77
C THR A 101 -8.34 -1.58 -13.72
N THR A 102 -8.87 -1.82 -12.53
CA THR A 102 -8.16 -2.55 -11.47
C THR A 102 -7.98 -4.02 -11.86
N ALA A 103 -8.99 -4.68 -12.42
CA ALA A 103 -8.89 -6.04 -12.92
C ALA A 103 -7.83 -6.16 -14.03
N LEU A 104 -7.83 -5.21 -14.98
CA LEU A 104 -6.81 -5.14 -16.03
C LEU A 104 -5.40 -5.00 -15.43
N ALA A 105 -5.21 -4.15 -14.43
CA ALA A 105 -3.91 -3.97 -13.76
C ALA A 105 -3.43 -5.26 -13.10
N LEU A 106 -4.33 -6.00 -12.44
CA LEU A 106 -4.02 -7.30 -11.83
C LEU A 106 -3.62 -8.35 -12.87
N ASP A 107 -4.30 -8.38 -14.00
CA ASP A 107 -3.97 -9.33 -15.07
C ASP A 107 -2.63 -8.98 -15.71
N LEU A 108 -2.34 -7.70 -15.92
CA LEU A 108 -1.04 -7.24 -16.43
C LEU A 108 0.10 -7.64 -15.51
N ILE A 109 0.00 -7.40 -14.19
CA ILE A 109 1.09 -7.75 -13.27
C ILE A 109 1.30 -9.26 -13.16
N LYS A 110 0.24 -10.08 -13.28
CA LYS A 110 0.36 -11.54 -13.36
C LYS A 110 1.13 -11.97 -14.61
N GLN A 111 0.84 -11.35 -15.76
CA GLN A 111 1.58 -11.62 -17.02
C GLN A 111 3.05 -11.22 -16.89
N VAL A 112 3.33 -10.05 -16.35
CA VAL A 112 4.71 -9.58 -16.09
C VAL A 112 5.45 -10.55 -15.16
N HIS A 113 4.82 -11.00 -14.08
CA HIS A 113 5.41 -11.97 -13.16
C HIS A 113 5.74 -13.31 -13.86
N GLN A 114 4.87 -13.76 -14.76
CA GLN A 114 5.11 -14.97 -15.57
C GLN A 114 6.26 -14.76 -16.60
N GLN A 115 6.41 -13.55 -17.10
CA GLN A 115 7.46 -13.20 -18.07
C GLN A 115 8.85 -13.09 -17.43
N TYR A 116 8.93 -12.66 -16.16
CA TYR A 116 10.17 -12.41 -15.43
C TYR A 116 10.25 -13.25 -14.14
N PRO A 117 10.23 -14.59 -14.23
CA PRO A 117 10.17 -15.44 -13.03
C PRO A 117 11.46 -15.41 -12.21
N GLN A 118 12.62 -15.16 -12.82
CA GLN A 118 13.90 -15.11 -12.12
C GLN A 118 14.03 -13.83 -11.31
N GLU A 119 13.67 -12.69 -11.89
CA GLU A 119 13.65 -11.41 -11.23
C GLU A 119 12.62 -11.40 -10.10
N GLY A 120 11.42 -11.95 -10.33
CA GLY A 120 10.37 -12.08 -9.32
C GLY A 120 10.78 -12.97 -8.14
N ALA A 121 11.66 -13.94 -8.36
CA ALA A 121 12.15 -14.81 -7.29
C ALA A 121 13.13 -14.12 -6.34
N VAL A 122 13.82 -13.08 -6.77
CA VAL A 122 14.90 -12.43 -5.99
C VAL A 122 14.59 -10.98 -5.63
N TYR A 123 13.82 -10.26 -6.46
CA TYR A 123 13.54 -8.85 -6.25
C TYR A 123 12.59 -8.63 -5.09
N GLY A 124 13.11 -8.06 -4.01
CA GLY A 124 12.33 -7.80 -2.80
C GLY A 124 11.86 -9.06 -2.06
N ASN A 125 12.29 -10.25 -2.48
CA ASN A 125 11.90 -11.52 -1.90
C ASN A 125 12.97 -12.02 -0.92
N PHE A 126 12.79 -11.75 0.35
CA PHE A 126 13.67 -12.19 1.44
C PHE A 126 12.83 -12.54 2.69
N PRO A 127 13.31 -13.44 3.53
CA PRO A 127 12.63 -13.79 4.77
C PRO A 127 12.44 -12.56 5.67
N SER A 128 11.19 -12.25 5.99
CA SER A 128 10.82 -11.11 6.83
C SER A 128 9.60 -11.43 7.69
N LEU A 129 9.29 -10.54 8.61
CA LEU A 129 8.00 -10.54 9.30
C LEU A 129 7.05 -9.61 8.58
N PHE A 130 5.77 -10.00 8.58
CA PHE A 130 4.69 -9.19 8.03
C PHE A 130 3.76 -8.79 9.17
N LEU A 131 3.43 -7.49 9.24
CA LEU A 131 2.51 -6.94 10.22
C LEU A 131 1.37 -6.24 9.49
N GLY A 132 0.13 -6.54 9.88
CA GLY A 132 -1.05 -5.92 9.33
C GLY A 132 -2.20 -5.88 10.31
N LEU A 133 -3.23 -5.09 9.98
CA LEU A 133 -4.50 -5.11 10.69
C LEU A 133 -5.38 -6.23 10.12
N VAL A 134 -5.98 -6.98 11.03
CA VAL A 134 -6.87 -8.10 10.67
C VAL A 134 -8.18 -8.03 11.43
N THR A 135 -9.25 -8.50 10.77
CA THR A 135 -10.53 -8.79 11.40
C THR A 135 -10.42 -10.00 12.35
N PRO A 136 -11.39 -10.27 13.24
CA PRO A 136 -11.36 -11.44 14.12
C PRO A 136 -11.20 -12.78 13.39
N ASP A 137 -11.75 -12.91 12.19
CA ASP A 137 -11.64 -14.09 11.32
C ASP A 137 -10.35 -14.12 10.48
N GLY A 138 -9.50 -13.11 10.59
CA GLY A 138 -8.19 -13.04 9.93
C GLY A 138 -8.18 -12.38 8.55
N GLY A 139 -9.28 -11.80 8.13
CA GLY A 139 -9.36 -11.00 6.90
C GLY A 139 -8.60 -9.67 7.03
N LEU A 140 -8.30 -9.05 5.90
CA LEU A 140 -7.65 -7.73 5.87
C LEU A 140 -8.59 -6.66 6.45
N GLU A 141 -8.05 -5.82 7.35
CA GLU A 141 -8.76 -4.68 7.90
C GLU A 141 -7.93 -3.39 7.74
N HIS A 142 -8.60 -2.25 7.58
CA HIS A 142 -7.94 -0.96 7.39
C HIS A 142 -8.39 0.12 8.39
N TYR A 143 -9.32 -0.20 9.28
CA TYR A 143 -9.89 0.80 10.18
C TYR A 143 -9.97 0.31 11.63
N ASP A 144 -10.61 -0.82 11.89
CA ASP A 144 -10.93 -1.29 13.24
C ASP A 144 -10.51 -2.75 13.41
N GLY A 145 -9.25 -3.01 13.22
CA GLY A 145 -8.66 -4.35 13.30
C GLY A 145 -7.66 -4.51 14.43
N ASN A 146 -7.21 -5.74 14.63
CA ASN A 146 -6.12 -6.07 15.52
C ASN A 146 -4.81 -6.27 14.76
N LEU A 147 -3.69 -5.94 15.39
CA LEU A 147 -2.36 -6.18 14.83
C LEU A 147 -2.06 -7.67 14.84
N ARG A 148 -1.74 -8.23 13.68
CA ARG A 148 -1.24 -9.58 13.52
C ARG A 148 0.17 -9.55 12.96
N VAL A 149 1.04 -10.41 13.49
CA VAL A 149 2.39 -10.61 12.95
C VAL A 149 2.52 -12.06 12.49
N VAL A 150 3.01 -12.24 11.27
CA VAL A 150 3.32 -13.55 10.70
C VAL A 150 4.77 -13.57 10.20
N ASP A 151 5.38 -14.74 10.16
CA ASP A 151 6.69 -14.93 9.54
C ASP A 151 6.59 -15.24 8.03
N SER A 152 7.73 -15.44 7.38
CA SER A 152 7.82 -15.76 5.95
C SER A 152 7.20 -17.12 5.58
N ASP A 153 7.01 -18.00 6.54
CA ASP A 153 6.38 -19.31 6.34
C ASP A 153 4.87 -19.29 6.61
N GLY A 154 4.34 -18.13 7.01
CA GLY A 154 2.94 -17.95 7.35
C GLY A 154 2.57 -18.32 8.78
N ASN A 155 3.55 -18.64 9.64
CA ASN A 155 3.26 -18.91 11.05
C ASN A 155 2.88 -17.64 11.78
N VAL A 156 1.81 -17.72 12.56
CA VAL A 156 1.29 -16.58 13.33
C VAL A 156 2.12 -16.43 14.61
N LEU A 157 2.91 -15.36 14.69
CA LEU A 157 3.72 -15.02 15.87
C LEU A 157 2.94 -14.16 16.87
N GLN A 158 2.07 -13.29 16.39
CA GLN A 158 1.15 -12.47 17.17
C GLN A 158 -0.24 -12.59 16.54
N PRO A 159 -1.20 -13.28 17.18
CA PRO A 159 -2.50 -13.57 16.56
C PRO A 159 -3.43 -12.35 16.45
N GLY A 160 -3.33 -11.44 17.42
CA GLY A 160 -4.13 -10.22 17.45
C GLY A 160 -3.80 -9.40 18.69
N LEU A 161 -3.47 -8.12 18.49
CA LEU A 161 -3.18 -7.17 19.55
C LEU A 161 -3.91 -5.85 19.21
N SER A 162 -4.57 -5.25 20.18
CA SER A 162 -5.14 -3.91 19.97
C SER A 162 -4.07 -2.94 19.49
N PRO A 163 -4.33 -2.14 18.44
CA PRO A 163 -3.38 -1.17 17.91
C PRO A 163 -2.86 -0.18 18.96
N GLU A 164 -3.65 0.15 19.99
CA GLU A 164 -3.24 1.01 21.09
C GLU A 164 -2.04 0.44 21.87
N ARG A 165 -1.88 -0.89 21.84
CA ARG A 165 -0.82 -1.61 22.53
C ARG A 165 0.39 -1.92 21.63
N TYR A 166 0.49 -1.34 20.44
CA TYR A 166 1.56 -1.63 19.47
C TYR A 166 2.98 -1.54 20.07
N ARG A 167 3.17 -0.65 21.05
CA ARG A 167 4.46 -0.46 21.73
C ARG A 167 4.95 -1.69 22.51
N GLU A 168 4.06 -2.63 22.80
CA GLU A 168 4.45 -3.88 23.46
C GLU A 168 5.27 -4.78 22.54
N ILE A 169 4.97 -4.74 21.24
CA ILE A 169 5.58 -5.60 20.23
C ILE A 169 6.50 -4.86 19.24
N ILE A 170 6.32 -3.55 19.07
CA ILE A 170 7.15 -2.75 18.16
C ILE A 170 8.07 -1.84 18.96
N GLY A 171 9.35 -1.92 18.64
CA GLY A 171 10.37 -0.98 19.09
C GLY A 171 10.94 -0.18 17.93
N GLU A 172 11.63 0.91 18.25
CA GLU A 172 12.37 1.71 17.28
C GLU A 172 13.85 1.76 17.71
N ALA A 173 14.74 1.42 16.78
CA ALA A 173 16.17 1.55 16.97
C ALA A 173 16.68 2.82 16.30
N VAL A 174 17.69 3.44 16.93
CA VAL A 174 18.35 4.64 16.43
C VAL A 174 19.80 4.30 16.11
N GLU A 175 20.25 4.69 14.92
CA GLU A 175 21.59 4.44 14.43
C GLU A 175 22.34 5.77 14.22
N PRO A 176 23.63 5.86 14.60
CA PRO A 176 24.36 7.12 14.54
C PRO A 176 24.61 7.66 13.12
N TRP A 177 24.48 6.80 12.11
CA TRP A 177 24.68 7.15 10.69
C TRP A 177 23.41 7.59 9.97
N SER A 178 22.25 7.57 10.64
CA SER A 178 20.96 7.89 10.02
C SER A 178 20.04 8.61 11.00
N TYR A 179 19.27 9.58 10.50
CA TYR A 179 18.16 10.18 11.24
C TYR A 179 16.90 9.32 11.27
N LEU A 180 16.87 8.26 10.46
CA LEU A 180 15.74 7.32 10.43
C LEU A 180 15.74 6.48 11.71
N LYS A 181 14.52 6.18 12.16
CA LYS A 181 14.29 5.16 13.18
C LYS A 181 13.85 3.87 12.51
N PHE A 182 14.44 2.77 12.95
CA PHE A 182 14.19 1.45 12.37
C PHE A 182 13.22 0.68 13.27
N PRO A 183 11.97 0.43 12.82
CA PRO A 183 11.04 -0.37 13.58
C PRO A 183 11.50 -1.85 13.60
N TYR A 184 11.31 -2.50 14.74
CA TYR A 184 11.61 -3.92 14.89
C TYR A 184 10.60 -4.61 15.79
N TYR A 185 10.47 -5.93 15.63
CA TYR A 185 9.59 -6.76 16.46
C TYR A 185 10.31 -7.17 17.75
N LYS A 186 9.92 -6.58 18.87
CA LYS A 186 10.56 -6.74 20.17
C LYS A 186 10.69 -8.18 20.64
N PRO A 187 9.67 -9.07 20.49
CA PRO A 187 9.78 -10.45 20.98
C PRO A 187 10.90 -11.27 20.35
N LEU A 188 11.33 -10.91 19.13
CA LEU A 188 12.46 -11.56 18.44
C LEU A 188 13.74 -10.73 18.46
N ALA A 189 13.74 -9.58 19.12
CA ALA A 189 14.93 -8.77 19.26
C ALA A 189 15.95 -9.48 20.16
N MET A 190 17.16 -9.68 19.64
CA MET A 190 18.27 -10.16 20.46
C MET A 190 18.72 -9.02 21.36
N LYS A 191 18.74 -9.28 22.66
CA LYS A 191 19.36 -8.37 23.62
C LYS A 191 20.87 -8.57 23.53
N ASP A 192 21.61 -7.46 23.65
CA ASP A 192 23.05 -7.56 23.88
C ASP A 192 23.35 -8.15 25.27
N GLU A 193 24.62 -8.38 25.56
CA GLU A 193 25.08 -8.90 26.84
C GLU A 193 24.74 -7.98 28.04
N HIS A 194 24.37 -6.73 27.79
CA HIS A 194 23.92 -5.76 28.79
C HIS A 194 22.39 -5.61 28.84
N GLY A 195 21.64 -6.30 28.01
CA GLY A 195 20.17 -6.26 27.99
C GLY A 195 19.56 -5.02 27.36
N GLU A 196 20.33 -4.16 26.70
CA GLU A 196 19.92 -2.78 26.43
C GLU A 196 19.76 -2.41 24.96
N SER A 197 19.77 -3.11 23.99
CA SER A 197 19.35 -2.70 22.63
C SER A 197 19.50 -3.80 21.61
N PRO A 198 18.61 -3.88 20.64
CA PRO A 198 18.81 -4.79 19.53
C PRO A 198 20.02 -4.34 18.70
N ARG A 199 20.91 -5.27 18.39
CA ARG A 199 22.06 -5.00 17.52
C ARG A 199 21.60 -4.70 16.08
N PRO A 200 22.29 -3.81 15.35
CA PRO A 200 22.07 -3.62 13.91
C PRO A 200 22.11 -4.96 13.16
N GLY A 201 21.19 -5.18 12.27
CA GLY A 201 21.09 -6.42 11.48
C GLY A 201 19.98 -7.39 11.89
N PHE A 202 19.30 -7.17 13.01
CA PHE A 202 18.18 -8.00 13.46
C PHE A 202 16.79 -7.34 13.30
N TYR A 203 16.70 -6.28 12.51
CA TYR A 203 15.44 -5.61 12.23
C TYR A 203 14.70 -6.39 11.16
N ARG A 204 13.79 -7.26 11.57
CA ARG A 204 12.95 -8.05 10.68
C ARG A 204 11.47 -7.69 10.87
N ALA A 205 11.12 -6.45 10.69
CA ALA A 205 9.73 -6.08 10.54
C ALA A 205 9.60 -5.21 9.30
N VAL A 206 8.99 -5.74 8.28
CA VAL A 206 8.52 -4.96 7.13
C VAL A 206 7.05 -4.70 7.39
N VAL A 207 6.71 -3.44 7.51
CA VAL A 207 5.31 -2.99 7.55
C VAL A 207 4.87 -2.83 6.10
N SER A 208 3.97 -3.66 5.65
CA SER A 208 3.33 -3.57 4.33
C SER A 208 2.13 -2.63 4.36
#